data_c980d61b839186e14a0e4c7bb131a387
#
_entry.id   c980d61b839186e14a0e4c7bb131a387
#
_cell.length_a   1.000
_cell.length_b   1.000
_cell.length_c   1.000
_cell.angle_alpha   90.00
_cell.angle_beta   90.00
_cell.angle_gamma   90.00
#
_symmetry.space_group_name_H-M   'P 1'
#
loop_
_entity.id
_entity.type
_entity.pdbx_description
1 polymer ?
#
loop_
_entity_poly.entity_id
_entity_poly.type
_entity_poly.pdbx_seq_one_letter_code
_entity_poly.pdbx_strand_id
1 'polypeptide(L)'
;MNPNKPEKRDAMPHADVKLDTLGYFCPMPIIMTLKKIKELTLGQVLEVVSDDEGIKKDMPAWCDTTGHQMVGLEEEQTKSGTIYKAFVRKTK
;
A
#
# COMPACT_ATOMS: atom_id res chain seq x y z
N MET A 1 1.27 -28.27 -4.27
CA MET A 1 1.21 -27.93 -4.08
C MET A 1 1.24 -27.56 -4.02
N ASN A 2 1.27 -27.29 -3.93
CA ASN A 2 1.21 -26.85 -3.70
C ASN A 2 0.78 -26.50 -3.94
N PRO A 3 0.45 -26.72 -3.91
CA PRO A 3 -0.09 -26.23 -4.06
C PRO A 3 -0.52 -25.52 -3.90
N ASN A 4 -0.75 -25.26 -3.59
CA ASN A 4 -1.10 -24.49 -3.29
C ASN A 4 -0.84 -23.53 -3.19
N LYS A 5 -1.08 -23.49 -3.28
CA LYS A 5 -0.66 -22.59 -3.22
C LYS A 5 -0.47 -21.34 -3.80
N PRO A 6 -0.13 -20.89 -3.81
CA PRO A 6 0.23 -19.53 -4.08
C PRO A 6 -0.24 -18.90 -5.32
N GLU A 7 -0.96 -19.59 -6.06
CA GLU A 7 -1.49 -19.00 -7.28
C GLU A 7 -2.34 -17.82 -7.00
N LYS A 8 -3.01 -17.82 -5.90
CA LYS A 8 -3.80 -16.69 -5.57
C LYS A 8 -2.99 -15.45 -5.38
N ARG A 9 -1.81 -15.63 -4.86
CA ARG A 9 -0.95 -14.50 -4.64
C ARG A 9 -0.43 -13.92 -5.93
N ASP A 10 -0.41 -14.71 -6.97
CA ASP A 10 0.03 -14.21 -8.26
C ASP A 10 -0.91 -13.18 -8.83
N ALA A 11 -2.17 -13.23 -8.44
CA ALA A 11 -3.16 -12.27 -8.93
C ALA A 11 -3.07 -10.94 -8.22
N MET A 12 -2.30 -10.87 -7.12
CA MET A 12 -2.23 -9.67 -6.30
C MET A 12 -0.80 -9.33 -5.98
N PRO A 13 -0.51 -8.04 -5.78
CA PRO A 13 0.83 -7.65 -5.39
C PRO A 13 1.23 -8.32 -4.09
N HIS A 14 2.46 -8.73 -4.01
CA HIS A 14 3.00 -9.29 -2.80
C HIS A 14 3.72 -8.19 -2.03
N ALA A 15 3.31 -7.95 -0.79
CA ALA A 15 3.91 -6.91 0.03
C ALA A 15 5.01 -7.49 0.91
N ASP A 16 6.16 -6.84 0.89
CA ASP A 16 7.26 -7.23 1.74
C ASP A 16 7.13 -6.64 3.14
N VAL A 17 6.53 -5.45 3.23
CA VAL A 17 6.35 -4.73 4.48
C VAL A 17 4.94 -4.15 4.49
N LYS A 18 4.35 -4.10 5.67
CA LYS A 18 3.00 -3.56 5.84
C LYS A 18 3.04 -2.37 6.79
N LEU A 19 2.36 -1.30 6.42
CA LEU A 19 2.25 -0.10 7.23
C LEU A 19 0.78 0.14 7.55
N ASP A 20 0.46 0.15 8.84
CA ASP A 20 -0.90 0.36 9.31
C ASP A 20 -1.10 1.84 9.61
N THR A 21 -1.97 2.50 8.85
CA THR A 21 -2.30 3.89 9.09
C THR A 21 -3.78 4.06 9.43
N LEU A 22 -4.42 3.01 9.95
CA LEU A 22 -5.81 3.09 10.36
C LEU A 22 -5.96 4.14 11.46
N GLY A 23 -7.05 4.91 11.36
CA GLY A 23 -7.30 5.95 12.33
C GLY A 23 -6.65 7.29 12.02
N TYR A 24 -5.82 7.35 11.00
CA TYR A 24 -5.18 8.59 10.58
C TYR A 24 -5.85 9.14 9.35
N PHE A 25 -5.91 10.48 9.25
CA PHE A 25 -6.49 11.15 8.10
C PHE A 25 -5.39 11.74 7.23
N CYS A 26 -5.69 11.91 5.95
CA CYS A 26 -4.79 12.62 5.08
C CYS A 26 -4.41 13.98 5.66
N PRO A 27 -3.12 14.35 5.59
CA PRO A 27 -2.06 13.71 4.80
C PRO A 27 -1.20 12.72 5.58
N MET A 28 -1.63 12.34 6.80
CA MET A 28 -0.79 11.50 7.64
C MET A 28 -0.40 10.16 7.02
N PRO A 29 -1.32 9.41 6.37
CA PRO A 29 -0.90 8.15 5.75
C PRO A 29 0.23 8.34 4.74
N ILE A 30 0.20 9.45 4.00
CA ILE A 30 1.25 9.73 3.02
C ILE A 30 2.57 10.05 3.72
N ILE A 31 2.51 10.84 4.78
CA ILE A 31 3.73 11.18 5.54
C ILE A 31 4.34 9.94 6.16
N MET A 32 3.49 9.05 6.71
CA MET A 32 3.97 7.81 7.29
C MET A 32 4.58 6.90 6.23
N THR A 33 3.98 6.89 5.04
CA THR A 33 4.50 6.12 3.92
C THR A 33 5.88 6.64 3.52
N LEU A 34 6.03 7.96 3.46
CA LEU A 34 7.30 8.57 3.10
C LEU A 34 8.42 8.12 4.04
N LYS A 35 8.12 8.10 5.33
CA LYS A 35 9.11 7.68 6.31
C LYS A 35 9.40 6.19 6.22
N LYS A 36 8.36 5.40 6.06
CA LYS A 36 8.51 3.95 6.07
C LYS A 36 9.24 3.43 4.83
N ILE A 37 8.96 4.04 3.68
CA ILE A 37 9.54 3.54 2.44
C ILE A 37 11.05 3.72 2.41
N LYS A 38 11.57 4.64 3.20
CA LYS A 38 13.02 4.83 3.29
C LYS A 38 13.72 3.64 3.92
N GLU A 39 12.97 2.83 4.67
CA GLU A 39 13.51 1.65 5.33
C GLU A 39 13.53 0.44 4.41
N LEU A 40 12.87 0.52 3.28
CA LEU A 40 12.80 -0.59 2.34
C LEU A 40 13.99 -0.56 1.40
N THR A 41 14.30 -1.73 0.82
CA THR A 41 15.30 -1.80 -0.24
C THR A 41 14.59 -1.64 -1.57
N LEU A 42 15.36 -1.32 -2.59
CA LEU A 42 14.81 -1.13 -3.93
C LEU A 42 14.11 -2.41 -4.39
N GLY A 43 12.95 -2.24 -4.96
CA GLY A 43 12.16 -3.35 -5.46
C GLY A 43 11.19 -3.95 -4.47
N GLN A 44 11.32 -3.59 -3.20
CA GLN A 44 10.37 -4.08 -2.19
C GLN A 44 9.05 -3.33 -2.29
N VAL A 45 7.99 -4.01 -1.91
CA VAL A 45 6.63 -3.47 -1.97
C VAL A 45 6.13 -3.20 -0.56
N LEU A 46 5.61 -2.00 -0.37
CA LEU A 46 5.02 -1.58 0.90
C LEU A 46 3.51 -1.57 0.76
N GLU A 47 2.83 -2.28 1.66
CA GLU A 47 1.38 -2.25 1.72
C GLU A 47 0.96 -1.23 2.77
N VAL A 48 0.26 -0.19 2.35
CA VAL A 48 -0.21 0.86 3.24
C VAL A 48 -1.70 0.66 3.45
N VAL A 49 -2.09 0.42 4.70
CA VAL A 49 -3.49 0.18 5.04
C VAL A 49 -4.05 1.46 5.65
N SER A 50 -5.18 1.93 5.13
CA SER A 50 -5.81 3.17 5.56
C SER A 50 -7.32 3.01 5.56
N ASP A 51 -8.00 3.75 6.43
CA ASP A 51 -9.45 3.82 6.39
C ASP A 51 -9.92 5.18 5.87
N ASP A 52 -9.00 5.98 5.35
CA ASP A 52 -9.33 7.28 4.76
C ASP A 52 -9.41 7.14 3.25
N GLU A 53 -10.58 7.41 2.71
CA GLU A 53 -10.83 7.30 1.28
C GLU A 53 -9.88 8.17 0.45
N GLY A 54 -9.35 9.24 1.02
CA GLY A 54 -8.45 10.14 0.32
C GLY A 54 -7.19 9.46 -0.20
N ILE A 55 -6.84 8.30 0.37
CA ILE A 55 -5.64 7.59 -0.07
C ILE A 55 -5.78 7.12 -1.52
N LYS A 56 -7.00 6.90 -1.98
CA LYS A 56 -7.24 6.46 -3.36
C LYS A 56 -6.75 7.48 -4.36
N LYS A 57 -6.75 8.73 -3.97
CA LYS A 57 -6.32 9.83 -4.84
C LYS A 57 -4.90 10.27 -4.50
N ASP A 58 -4.61 10.36 -3.22
CA ASP A 58 -3.35 10.92 -2.77
C ASP A 58 -2.16 9.99 -3.00
N MET A 59 -2.36 8.69 -2.83
CA MET A 59 -1.25 7.76 -2.95
C MET A 59 -0.73 7.67 -4.40
N PRO A 60 -1.59 7.54 -5.41
CA PRO A 60 -1.10 7.56 -6.79
C PRO A 60 -0.40 8.87 -7.13
N ALA A 61 -0.93 9.99 -6.64
CA ALA A 61 -0.31 11.28 -6.89
C ALA A 61 1.06 11.39 -6.25
N TRP A 62 1.19 10.86 -5.03
CA TRP A 62 2.46 10.85 -4.33
C TRP A 62 3.48 9.97 -5.05
N CYS A 63 3.04 8.81 -5.53
CA CYS A 63 3.92 7.92 -6.28
C CYS A 63 4.40 8.59 -7.56
N ASP A 64 3.49 9.29 -8.23
CA ASP A 64 3.84 10.00 -9.46
C ASP A 64 4.87 11.09 -9.19
N THR A 65 4.70 11.81 -8.10
CA THR A 65 5.60 12.90 -7.73
C THR A 65 6.97 12.39 -7.30
N THR A 66 7.01 11.30 -6.54
CA THR A 66 8.26 10.79 -6.00
C THR A 66 8.97 9.82 -6.92
N GLY A 67 8.25 9.26 -7.89
CA GLY A 67 8.84 8.29 -8.79
C GLY A 67 8.72 6.85 -8.35
N HIS A 68 8.14 6.61 -7.18
CA HIS A 68 7.86 5.23 -6.76
C HIS A 68 6.71 4.68 -7.58
N GLN A 69 6.60 3.37 -7.65
CA GLN A 69 5.60 2.74 -8.49
C GLN A 69 4.37 2.33 -7.70
N MET A 70 3.21 2.78 -8.16
CA MET A 70 1.93 2.34 -7.59
C MET A 70 1.61 0.98 -8.20
N VAL A 71 1.72 -0.07 -7.40
CA VAL A 71 1.53 -1.43 -7.89
C VAL A 71 0.06 -1.82 -7.89
N GLY A 72 -0.69 -1.36 -6.92
CA GLY A 72 -2.10 -1.71 -6.85
C GLY A 72 -2.80 -0.99 -5.73
N LEU A 73 -4.12 -1.02 -5.77
CA LEU A 73 -4.96 -0.44 -4.73
C LEU A 73 -6.18 -1.32 -4.59
N GLU A 74 -6.46 -1.75 -3.36
CA GLU A 74 -7.60 -2.59 -3.07
C GLU A 74 -8.49 -1.97 -2.02
N GLU A 75 -9.77 -2.29 -2.08
CA GLU A 75 -10.74 -1.88 -1.07
C GLU A 75 -11.32 -3.13 -0.44
N GLU A 76 -11.48 -3.10 0.87
CA GLU A 76 -12.07 -4.20 1.58
C GLU A 76 -13.16 -3.68 2.51
N GLN A 77 -14.35 -4.27 2.43
CA GLN A 77 -15.44 -3.90 3.30
C GLN A 77 -15.33 -4.68 4.60
N THR A 78 -15.37 -3.97 5.72
CA THR A 78 -15.32 -4.60 7.02
C THR A 78 -16.52 -4.14 7.83
N LYS A 79 -16.72 -4.75 9.00
CA LYS A 79 -17.80 -4.33 9.88
C LYS A 79 -17.63 -2.91 10.35
N SER A 80 -16.41 -2.43 10.40
CA SER A 80 -16.12 -1.07 10.84
C SER A 80 -16.11 -0.06 9.71
N GLY A 81 -16.30 -0.53 8.47
CA GLY A 81 -16.28 0.33 7.30
C GLY A 81 -15.32 -0.18 6.26
N THR A 82 -15.03 0.67 5.30
CA THR A 82 -14.13 0.30 4.20
C THR A 82 -12.68 0.58 4.59
N ILE A 83 -11.80 -0.35 4.28
CA ILE A 83 -10.38 -0.10 4.40
C ILE A 83 -9.75 -0.19 3.01
N TYR A 84 -8.65 0.54 2.86
CA TYR A 84 -7.96 0.64 1.58
C TYR A 84 -6.54 0.14 1.76
N LYS A 85 -6.06 -0.63 0.79
CA LYS A 85 -4.70 -1.17 0.81
C LYS A 85 -4.00 -0.70 -0.44
N ALA A 86 -3.00 0.14 -0.26
CA ALA A 86 -2.22 0.68 -1.36
C ALA A 86 -0.88 -0.04 -1.39
N PHE A 87 -0.51 -0.53 -2.55
CA PHE A 87 0.75 -1.27 -2.72
C PHE A 87 1.72 -0.41 -3.51
N VAL A 88 2.83 -0.06 -2.89
CA VAL A 88 3.81 0.84 -3.49
C VAL A 88 5.16 0.14 -3.53
N ARG A 89 5.77 0.12 -4.72
CA ARG A 89 7.10 -0.47 -4.89
C ARG A 89 8.14 0.64 -4.81
N LYS A 90 9.16 0.41 -4.01
CA LYS A 90 10.25 1.37 -3.91
C LYS A 90 11.14 1.28 -5.13
N THR A 91 11.28 2.40 -5.85
CA THR A 91 12.08 2.44 -7.07
C THR A 91 13.29 3.37 -6.96
N LYS A 92 13.43 4.04 -5.82
CA LYS A 92 14.55 4.97 -5.64
C LYS A 92 15.18 4.81 -4.28
#